data_77caab0b7a5253878449634a0c0de299
#
_entry.id   77caab0b7a5253878449634a0c0de299
#
_cell.length_a   1.000
_cell.length_b   1.000
_cell.length_c   1.000
_cell.angle_alpha   90.00
_cell.angle_beta   90.00
_cell.angle_gamma   90.00
#
_symmetry.space_group_name_H-M   'P 1'
#
loop_
_entity.id
_entity.type
_entity.pdbx_description
1 polymer ?
#
loop_
_entity_poly.entity_id
_entity_poly.type
_entity_poly.pdbx_seq_one_letter_code
_entity_poly.pdbx_strand_id
1 'polypeptide(L)'
;MPYNEDMRERDVFFTELFPRFKNDEKIVILYSDIGCIALDQFIKFAPNRCINVGIAEQNQIAVAVGLTLEGYKVYCYTILAFFLRATEQIRVLVNDMNIPVMIVGCGKDKTYLEDGYTHWAIEDKEIIGQFKNIKIWDGGDIKELVNETIISKSPMYIRLAK
;
A
#
# COMPACT_ATOMS: atom_id res chain seq x y z
N MET A 1 -21.10 -4.44 -2.02
CA MET A 1 -21.46 -4.34 -3.44
C MET A 1 -20.96 -5.60 -4.12
N PRO A 2 -21.72 -6.23 -5.04
CA PRO A 2 -21.19 -7.36 -5.80
C PRO A 2 -20.03 -6.89 -6.67
N TYR A 3 -19.02 -7.74 -6.81
CA TYR A 3 -17.90 -7.54 -7.74
C TYR A 3 -18.45 -7.30 -9.13
N ASN A 4 -18.07 -6.16 -9.74
CA ASN A 4 -18.24 -5.93 -11.15
C ASN A 4 -16.86 -6.20 -11.81
N GLU A 5 -16.81 -6.91 -12.93
CA GLU A 5 -15.54 -7.23 -13.64
C GLU A 5 -14.75 -5.99 -14.06
N ASP A 6 -15.38 -4.80 -14.03
CA ASP A 6 -14.78 -3.51 -14.32
C ASP A 6 -14.14 -2.81 -13.09
N MET A 7 -14.16 -3.42 -11.90
CA MET A 7 -13.55 -2.80 -10.72
C MET A 7 -12.02 -2.83 -10.81
N ARG A 8 -11.41 -1.67 -10.55
CA ARG A 8 -9.95 -1.52 -10.49
C ARG A 8 -9.37 -2.34 -9.33
N GLU A 9 -8.24 -3.00 -9.52
CA GLU A 9 -7.62 -3.85 -8.48
C GLU A 9 -7.48 -3.13 -7.13
N ARG A 10 -7.15 -1.84 -7.13
CA ARG A 10 -7.05 -1.02 -5.91
C ARG A 10 -8.38 -0.90 -5.16
N ASP A 11 -9.48 -0.72 -5.89
CA ASP A 11 -10.80 -0.59 -5.26
C ASP A 11 -11.27 -1.94 -4.71
N VAL A 12 -10.95 -3.04 -5.40
CA VAL A 12 -11.15 -4.40 -4.91
C VAL A 12 -10.37 -4.64 -3.62
N PHE A 13 -9.07 -4.28 -3.60
CA PHE A 13 -8.21 -4.46 -2.43
C PHE A 13 -8.77 -3.74 -1.19
N PHE A 14 -9.11 -2.47 -1.31
CA PHE A 14 -9.67 -1.73 -0.19
C PHE A 14 -11.08 -2.21 0.20
N THR A 15 -11.91 -2.65 -0.75
CA THR A 15 -13.21 -3.25 -0.45
C THR A 15 -13.07 -4.52 0.39
N GLU A 16 -12.13 -5.40 0.04
CA GLU A 16 -11.83 -6.62 0.80
C GLU A 16 -11.17 -6.35 2.16
N LEU A 17 -10.35 -5.30 2.25
CA LEU A 17 -9.69 -4.91 3.51
C LEU A 17 -10.67 -4.28 4.51
N PHE A 18 -11.72 -3.59 4.05
CA PHE A 18 -12.59 -2.80 4.91
C PHE A 18 -13.26 -3.59 6.06
N PRO A 19 -13.77 -4.81 5.87
CA PRO A 19 -14.30 -5.61 6.99
C PRO A 19 -13.26 -5.88 8.08
N ARG A 20 -12.00 -6.09 7.71
CA ARG A 20 -10.89 -6.29 8.66
C ARG A 20 -10.59 -5.01 9.43
N PHE A 21 -10.50 -3.89 8.71
CA PHE A 21 -10.29 -2.56 9.29
C PHE A 21 -11.37 -2.18 10.31
N LYS A 22 -12.64 -2.52 10.05
CA LYS A 22 -13.74 -2.25 10.99
C LYS A 22 -13.60 -3.05 12.30
N ASN A 23 -13.12 -4.27 12.21
CA ASN A 23 -13.07 -5.21 13.33
C ASN A 23 -11.74 -5.18 14.09
N ASP A 24 -10.71 -4.50 13.56
CA ASP A 24 -9.41 -4.38 14.19
C ASP A 24 -8.97 -2.90 14.23
N GLU A 25 -8.97 -2.33 15.43
CA GLU A 25 -8.57 -0.94 15.66
C GLU A 25 -7.08 -0.70 15.48
N LYS A 26 -6.27 -1.76 15.40
CA LYS A 26 -4.84 -1.68 15.14
C LYS A 26 -4.47 -1.52 13.66
N ILE A 27 -5.43 -1.60 12.76
CA ILE A 27 -5.18 -1.34 11.34
C ILE A 27 -5.24 0.16 11.06
N VAL A 28 -4.16 0.69 10.47
CA VAL A 28 -4.00 2.10 10.09
C VAL A 28 -3.66 2.20 8.60
N ILE A 29 -4.25 3.18 7.92
CA ILE A 29 -3.93 3.51 6.53
C ILE A 29 -3.27 4.89 6.49
N LEU A 30 -2.07 4.95 5.92
CA LEU A 30 -1.40 6.18 5.57
C LEU A 30 -1.48 6.38 4.05
N TYR A 31 -1.83 7.55 3.57
CA TYR A 31 -1.88 7.81 2.14
C TYR A 31 -1.29 9.17 1.78
N SER A 32 -0.64 9.26 0.61
CA SER A 32 0.07 10.47 0.15
C SER A 32 -0.79 11.23 -0.84
N ASP A 33 -1.76 11.99 -0.32
CA ASP A 33 -2.66 12.89 -1.05
C ASP A 33 -3.31 12.27 -2.31
N ILE A 34 -3.62 10.99 -2.23
CA ILE A 34 -4.27 10.22 -3.28
C ILE A 34 -5.52 9.54 -2.72
N GLY A 35 -6.57 9.47 -3.52
CA GLY A 35 -7.82 8.81 -3.16
C GLY A 35 -8.20 7.70 -4.13
N CYS A 36 -9.11 6.87 -3.67
CA CYS A 36 -9.93 6.00 -4.50
C CYS A 36 -11.29 5.84 -3.83
N ILE A 37 -12.30 5.47 -4.62
CA ILE A 37 -13.69 5.37 -4.13
C ILE A 37 -13.79 4.44 -2.92
N ALA A 38 -13.08 3.31 -2.95
CA ALA A 38 -13.10 2.35 -1.87
C ALA A 38 -12.41 2.86 -0.59
N LEU A 39 -11.45 3.79 -0.68
CA LEU A 39 -10.79 4.39 0.50
C LEU A 39 -11.71 5.34 1.25
N ASP A 40 -12.64 6.02 0.58
CA ASP A 40 -13.56 6.98 1.19
C ASP A 40 -14.37 6.37 2.35
N GLN A 41 -14.72 5.08 2.27
CA GLN A 41 -15.45 4.40 3.34
C GLN A 41 -14.61 4.27 4.63
N PHE A 42 -13.28 4.11 4.52
CA PHE A 42 -12.36 4.05 5.66
C PHE A 42 -12.28 5.42 6.35
N ILE A 43 -12.11 6.48 5.54
CA ILE A 43 -12.01 7.87 6.02
C ILE A 43 -13.31 8.25 6.75
N LYS A 44 -14.47 7.88 6.20
CA LYS A 44 -15.77 8.14 6.84
C LYS A 44 -15.98 7.34 8.12
N PHE A 45 -15.49 6.10 8.17
CA PHE A 45 -15.68 5.22 9.33
C PHE A 45 -14.75 5.57 10.50
N ALA A 46 -13.46 5.81 10.23
CA ALA A 46 -12.46 6.12 11.26
C ALA A 46 -11.37 7.08 10.72
N PRO A 47 -11.66 8.39 10.64
CA PRO A 47 -10.75 9.38 10.06
C PRO A 47 -9.41 9.47 10.81
N ASN A 48 -9.39 9.16 12.10
CA ASN A 48 -8.17 9.13 12.92
C ASN A 48 -7.24 7.94 12.63
N ARG A 49 -7.69 6.96 11.87
CA ARG A 49 -6.90 5.81 11.42
C ARG A 49 -6.62 5.82 9.90
N CYS A 50 -7.06 6.86 9.21
CA CYS A 50 -6.82 7.11 7.79
C CYS A 50 -6.15 8.47 7.66
N ILE A 51 -4.82 8.47 7.64
CA ILE A 51 -4.01 9.69 7.78
C ILE A 51 -3.45 10.08 6.41
N ASN A 52 -3.86 11.25 5.93
CA ASN A 52 -3.21 11.87 4.78
C ASN A 52 -1.90 12.52 5.23
N VAL A 53 -0.78 12.02 4.75
CA VAL A 53 0.56 12.55 5.09
C VAL A 53 1.03 13.63 4.13
N GLY A 54 0.19 14.00 3.15
CA GLY A 54 0.57 14.89 2.05
C GLY A 54 1.41 14.17 0.99
N ILE A 55 1.96 14.92 0.04
CA ILE A 55 2.86 14.39 -1.00
C ILE A 55 4.25 14.19 -0.38
N ALA A 56 4.38 13.17 0.49
CA ALA A 56 5.55 12.98 1.35
C ALA A 56 5.83 11.48 1.61
N GLU A 57 6.11 10.71 0.57
CA GLU A 57 6.25 9.25 0.62
C GLU A 57 7.41 8.81 1.54
N GLN A 58 8.49 9.58 1.61
CA GLN A 58 9.59 9.30 2.54
C GLN A 58 9.12 9.39 4.01
N ASN A 59 8.37 10.45 4.35
CA ASN A 59 7.76 10.60 5.66
C ASN A 59 6.71 9.52 5.93
N GLN A 60 5.91 9.15 4.91
CA GLN A 60 4.92 8.08 5.01
C GLN A 60 5.55 6.77 5.48
N ILE A 61 6.66 6.36 4.87
CA ILE A 61 7.38 5.14 5.26
C ILE A 61 7.93 5.24 6.69
N ALA A 62 8.52 6.39 7.07
CA ALA A 62 9.06 6.57 8.41
C ALA A 62 7.97 6.51 9.50
N VAL A 63 6.84 7.20 9.26
CA VAL A 63 5.66 7.14 10.16
C VAL A 63 5.09 5.73 10.24
N ALA A 64 5.00 5.02 9.11
CA ALA A 64 4.52 3.64 9.07
C ALA A 64 5.37 2.71 9.93
N VAL A 65 6.68 2.84 9.85
CA VAL A 65 7.62 2.05 10.67
C VAL A 65 7.41 2.33 12.15
N GLY A 66 7.32 3.61 12.55
CA GLY A 66 7.06 3.98 13.94
C GLY A 66 5.76 3.39 14.47
N LEU A 67 4.66 3.50 13.72
CA LEU A 67 3.37 2.92 14.10
C LEU A 67 3.42 1.38 14.16
N THR A 68 4.16 0.75 13.23
CA THR A 68 4.28 -0.72 13.23
C THR A 68 5.06 -1.22 14.44
N LEU A 69 6.09 -0.50 14.90
CA LEU A 69 6.82 -0.79 16.14
C LEU A 69 5.94 -0.68 17.37
N GLU A 70 4.93 0.20 17.36
CA GLU A 70 3.90 0.33 18.40
C GLU A 70 2.76 -0.71 18.27
N GLY A 71 2.93 -1.70 17.39
CA GLY A 71 2.01 -2.82 17.25
C GLY A 71 0.79 -2.54 16.36
N TYR A 72 0.85 -1.53 15.51
CA TYR A 72 -0.16 -1.32 14.48
C TYR A 72 0.15 -2.09 13.21
N LYS A 73 -0.87 -2.52 12.49
CA LYS A 73 -0.78 -3.04 11.12
C LYS A 73 -0.97 -1.87 10.16
N VAL A 74 0.09 -1.45 9.49
CA VAL A 74 0.10 -0.22 8.69
C VAL A 74 0.12 -0.52 7.20
N TYR A 75 -0.79 0.12 6.47
CA TYR A 75 -0.87 0.11 5.02
C TYR A 75 -0.50 1.51 4.50
N CYS A 76 0.60 1.60 3.75
CA CYS A 76 1.01 2.81 3.04
C CYS A 76 0.43 2.78 1.63
N TYR A 77 -0.35 3.79 1.24
CA TYR A 77 -0.98 3.84 -0.06
C TYR A 77 -0.59 5.08 -0.86
N THR A 78 -0.11 4.86 -2.09
CA THR A 78 0.11 5.91 -3.11
C THR A 78 0.23 5.27 -4.51
N ILE A 79 0.63 6.04 -5.52
CA ILE A 79 1.01 5.52 -6.84
C ILE A 79 2.38 4.85 -6.72
N LEU A 80 2.55 3.68 -7.34
CA LEU A 80 3.79 2.88 -7.26
C LEU A 80 5.04 3.67 -7.64
N ALA A 81 4.98 4.45 -8.73
CA ALA A 81 6.11 5.27 -9.16
C ALA A 81 6.56 6.27 -8.09
N PHE A 82 5.66 6.72 -7.22
CA PHE A 82 6.00 7.69 -6.18
C PHE A 82 6.73 7.07 -5.00
N PHE A 83 6.57 5.77 -4.75
CA PHE A 83 7.37 5.05 -3.75
C PHE A 83 8.86 4.98 -4.09
N LEU A 84 9.24 5.15 -5.36
CA LEU A 84 10.65 5.21 -5.75
C LEU A 84 11.40 6.36 -5.07
N ARG A 85 10.70 7.46 -4.74
CA ARG A 85 11.26 8.56 -3.95
C ARG A 85 11.67 8.12 -2.53
N ALA A 86 10.99 7.12 -1.98
CA ALA A 86 11.23 6.60 -0.64
C ALA A 86 12.10 5.33 -0.61
N THR A 87 12.81 5.03 -1.70
CA THR A 87 13.61 3.80 -1.84
C THR A 87 14.61 3.63 -0.71
N GLU A 88 15.27 4.70 -0.25
CA GLU A 88 16.21 4.64 0.88
C GLU A 88 15.51 4.24 2.18
N GLN A 89 14.39 4.88 2.50
CA GLN A 89 13.61 4.57 3.71
C GLN A 89 13.06 3.14 3.65
N ILE A 90 12.57 2.70 2.49
CA ILE A 90 12.12 1.31 2.28
C ILE A 90 13.29 0.34 2.50
N ARG A 91 14.47 0.62 1.95
CA ARG A 91 15.66 -0.22 2.11
C ARG A 91 16.10 -0.32 3.57
N VAL A 92 16.29 0.82 4.24
CA VAL A 92 16.90 0.86 5.58
C VAL A 92 15.88 0.55 6.66
N LEU A 93 14.71 1.20 6.65
CA LEU A 93 13.76 1.11 7.76
C LEU A 93 12.81 -0.09 7.62
N VAL A 94 12.44 -0.47 6.39
CA VAL A 94 11.49 -1.57 6.18
C VAL A 94 12.21 -2.88 5.91
N ASN A 95 13.11 -2.92 4.91
CA ASN A 95 13.78 -4.14 4.53
C ASN A 95 14.82 -4.59 5.55
N ASP A 96 15.80 -3.72 5.90
CA ASP A 96 16.94 -4.15 6.73
C ASP A 96 16.49 -4.48 8.16
N MET A 97 15.49 -3.75 8.68
CA MET A 97 14.89 -4.01 10.00
C MET A 97 13.77 -5.06 9.95
N ASN A 98 13.37 -5.55 8.77
CA ASN A 98 12.27 -6.49 8.54
C ASN A 98 10.96 -6.08 9.23
N ILE A 99 10.58 -4.81 9.12
CA ILE A 99 9.37 -4.28 9.73
C ILE A 99 8.15 -4.57 8.83
N PRO A 100 7.08 -5.22 9.31
CA PRO A 100 5.96 -5.69 8.50
C PRO A 100 4.98 -4.57 8.06
N VAL A 101 5.51 -3.57 7.35
CA VAL A 101 4.73 -2.54 6.69
C VAL A 101 4.17 -3.07 5.38
N MET A 102 2.89 -2.80 5.10
CA MET A 102 2.23 -3.13 3.83
C MET A 102 2.33 -1.91 2.90
N ILE A 103 3.22 -1.97 1.92
CA ILE A 103 3.43 -0.92 0.91
C ILE A 103 2.51 -1.23 -0.26
N VAL A 104 1.39 -0.50 -0.35
CA VAL A 104 0.32 -0.73 -1.33
C VAL A 104 0.36 0.36 -2.39
N GLY A 105 0.79 0.03 -3.57
CA GLY A 105 0.83 0.97 -4.68
C GLY A 105 -0.16 0.63 -5.78
N CYS A 106 -0.80 1.64 -6.36
CA CYS A 106 -1.59 1.50 -7.58
C CYS A 106 -0.83 2.00 -8.80
N GLY A 107 -1.31 1.62 -9.99
CA GLY A 107 -0.72 2.08 -11.24
C GLY A 107 0.52 1.30 -11.66
N LYS A 108 0.50 -0.04 -11.50
CA LYS A 108 1.59 -0.89 -11.99
C LYS A 108 1.86 -0.69 -13.48
N ASP A 109 3.12 -0.82 -13.85
CA ASP A 109 3.60 -0.70 -15.23
C ASP A 109 3.22 0.67 -15.83
N LYS A 110 2.54 0.69 -16.97
CA LYS A 110 2.07 1.91 -17.65
C LYS A 110 0.57 2.12 -17.52
N THR A 111 -0.05 1.70 -16.42
CA THR A 111 -1.51 1.79 -16.26
C THR A 111 -2.01 3.25 -16.30
N TYR A 112 -1.19 4.22 -15.89
CA TYR A 112 -1.44 5.66 -16.04
C TYR A 112 -0.84 6.20 -17.35
N LEU A 113 -1.28 5.66 -18.48
CA LEU A 113 -0.67 5.95 -19.79
C LEU A 113 -0.69 7.45 -20.13
N GLU A 114 -1.82 8.13 -19.87
CA GLU A 114 -2.03 9.54 -20.21
C GLU A 114 -1.26 10.50 -19.30
N ASP A 115 -0.96 10.06 -18.05
CA ASP A 115 -0.22 10.89 -17.08
C ASP A 115 1.30 10.87 -17.36
N GLY A 116 1.76 9.95 -18.21
CA GLY A 116 3.12 9.89 -18.70
C GLY A 116 4.13 9.27 -17.73
N TYR A 117 5.40 9.41 -18.05
CA TYR A 117 6.53 8.73 -17.41
C TYR A 117 6.59 8.91 -15.87
N THR A 118 6.19 10.06 -15.36
CA THR A 118 6.19 10.34 -13.92
C THR A 118 5.26 9.44 -13.12
N HIS A 119 4.27 8.82 -13.77
CA HIS A 119 3.29 7.92 -13.16
C HIS A 119 3.49 6.44 -13.55
N TRP A 120 4.47 6.14 -14.41
CA TRP A 120 4.75 4.77 -14.83
C TRP A 120 5.66 4.10 -13.81
N ALA A 121 5.22 2.94 -13.34
CA ALA A 121 5.97 2.10 -12.40
C ALA A 121 6.59 0.92 -13.16
N ILE A 122 7.66 1.18 -13.91
CA ILE A 122 8.35 0.19 -14.74
C ILE A 122 9.63 -0.34 -14.08
N GLU A 123 10.30 0.47 -13.27
CA GLU A 123 11.55 0.11 -12.61
C GLU A 123 11.36 -0.37 -11.16
N ASP A 124 10.21 -0.11 -10.56
CA ASP A 124 9.94 -0.34 -9.14
C ASP A 124 10.17 -1.80 -8.73
N LYS A 125 9.71 -2.75 -9.56
CA LYS A 125 9.85 -4.19 -9.30
C LYS A 125 11.31 -4.64 -9.27
N GLU A 126 12.14 -4.12 -10.16
CA GLU A 126 13.56 -4.45 -10.21
C GLU A 126 14.31 -3.87 -9.00
N ILE A 127 14.00 -2.62 -8.64
CA ILE A 127 14.61 -1.94 -7.50
C ILE A 127 14.22 -2.62 -6.19
N ILE A 128 12.94 -2.80 -5.94
CA ILE A 128 12.43 -3.44 -4.72
C ILE A 128 12.80 -4.92 -4.65
N GLY A 129 12.90 -5.59 -5.79
CA GLY A 129 13.34 -7.00 -5.89
C GLY A 129 14.77 -7.26 -5.39
N GLN A 130 15.60 -6.22 -5.21
CA GLN A 130 16.90 -6.34 -4.55
C GLN A 130 16.77 -6.47 -3.00
N PHE A 131 15.60 -6.19 -2.43
CA PHE A 131 15.37 -6.14 -0.99
C PHE A 131 14.83 -7.49 -0.50
N LYS A 132 15.71 -8.31 0.09
CA LYS A 132 15.48 -9.74 0.36
C LYS A 132 14.34 -10.03 1.34
N ASN A 133 14.03 -9.09 2.24
CA ASN A 133 13.00 -9.27 3.26
C ASN A 133 11.61 -8.81 2.80
N ILE A 134 11.51 -8.13 1.65
CA ILE A 134 10.25 -7.63 1.12
C ILE A 134 9.66 -8.63 0.13
N LYS A 135 8.47 -9.14 0.44
CA LYS A 135 7.70 -9.94 -0.50
C LYS A 135 7.01 -9.02 -1.52
N ILE A 136 7.26 -9.25 -2.80
CA ILE A 136 6.53 -8.55 -3.87
C ILE A 136 5.31 -9.37 -4.25
N TRP A 137 4.15 -8.71 -4.29
CA TRP A 137 2.95 -9.23 -4.91
C TRP A 137 2.66 -8.45 -6.21
N ASP A 138 2.48 -9.17 -7.31
CA ASP A 138 2.31 -8.60 -8.65
C ASP A 138 1.31 -9.42 -9.47
N GLY A 139 0.11 -9.60 -8.94
CA GLY A 139 -0.99 -10.33 -9.55
C GLY A 139 -1.36 -11.61 -8.83
N GLY A 140 -2.63 -11.97 -8.92
CA GLY A 140 -3.24 -13.11 -8.24
C GLY A 140 -4.59 -12.76 -7.61
N ASP A 141 -5.08 -13.61 -6.74
CA ASP A 141 -6.34 -13.38 -6.03
C ASP A 141 -6.17 -12.30 -4.95
N ILE A 142 -6.92 -11.20 -5.07
CA ILE A 142 -6.83 -10.05 -4.16
C ILE A 142 -7.39 -10.39 -2.77
N LYS A 143 -8.37 -11.28 -2.67
CA LYS A 143 -8.92 -11.69 -1.38
C LYS A 143 -7.92 -12.54 -0.60
N GLU A 144 -7.21 -13.43 -1.29
CA GLU A 144 -6.10 -14.18 -0.69
C GLU A 144 -4.98 -13.24 -0.27
N LEU A 145 -4.61 -12.27 -1.13
CA LEU A 145 -3.65 -11.24 -0.79
C LEU A 145 -4.03 -10.48 0.49
N VAL A 146 -5.26 -9.98 0.60
CA VAL A 146 -5.71 -9.25 1.79
C VAL A 146 -5.58 -10.13 3.03
N ASN A 147 -6.01 -11.39 2.97
CA ASN A 147 -5.84 -12.31 4.09
C ASN A 147 -4.36 -12.51 4.46
N GLU A 148 -3.49 -12.61 3.46
CA GLU A 148 -2.04 -12.71 3.70
C GLU A 148 -1.50 -11.45 4.38
N THR A 149 -1.89 -10.25 3.94
CA THR A 149 -1.41 -8.99 4.54
C THR A 149 -1.74 -8.89 6.03
N ILE A 150 -2.90 -9.40 6.44
CA ILE A 150 -3.33 -9.37 7.86
C ILE A 150 -2.40 -10.20 8.74
N ILE A 151 -2.01 -11.38 8.30
CA ILE A 151 -1.20 -12.31 9.10
C ILE A 151 0.31 -12.17 8.88
N SER A 152 0.73 -11.46 7.85
CA SER A 152 2.15 -11.32 7.51
C SER A 152 2.94 -10.69 8.64
N LYS A 153 4.09 -11.29 8.94
CA LYS A 153 5.11 -10.78 9.87
C LYS A 153 6.33 -10.20 9.14
N SER A 154 6.26 -10.11 7.82
CA SER A 154 7.28 -9.52 6.97
C SER A 154 6.66 -8.44 6.09
N PRO A 155 7.45 -7.46 5.64
CA PRO A 155 6.96 -6.40 4.77
C PRO A 155 6.53 -6.95 3.41
N MET A 156 5.54 -6.29 2.82
CA MET A 156 5.05 -6.60 1.49
C MET A 156 5.02 -5.34 0.62
N TYR A 157 5.42 -5.50 -0.64
CA TYR A 157 5.27 -4.50 -1.69
C TYR A 157 4.22 -5.00 -2.68
N ILE A 158 3.09 -4.30 -2.73
CA ILE A 158 1.88 -4.74 -3.42
C ILE A 158 1.65 -3.84 -4.62
N ARG A 159 1.71 -4.44 -5.82
CA ARG A 159 1.54 -3.76 -7.11
C ARG A 159 0.14 -4.00 -7.66
N LEU A 160 -0.71 -2.98 -7.59
CA LEU A 160 -2.09 -3.04 -8.07
C LEU A 160 -2.24 -2.29 -9.40
N ALA A 161 -3.04 -2.82 -10.31
CA ALA A 161 -3.51 -2.07 -11.46
C ALA A 161 -4.45 -0.94 -11.03
N LYS A 162 -4.59 0.05 -11.94
CA LYS A 162 -5.50 1.19 -11.77
C LYS A 162 -6.94 0.71 -11.79
#